data_81f6062b297ecbda8184390a43288123
#
_entry.id   81f6062b297ecbda8184390a43288123
#
_cell.length_a   1.000
_cell.length_b   1.000
_cell.length_c   1.000
_cell.angle_alpha   90.00
_cell.angle_beta   90.00
_cell.angle_gamma   90.00
#
_symmetry.space_group_name_H-M   'P 1'
#
loop_
_entity.id
_entity.type
_entity.pdbx_description
1 polymer ?
#
loop_
_entity_poly.entity_id
_entity_poly.type
_entity_poly.pdbx_seq_one_letter_code
_entity_poly.pdbx_strand_id
1 'polypeptide(L)'
;MSINDQRLTRRVEDLYASDAQFAAASPNEAITQAIDQPGVALPQLIRMVMEGYADRPALGQRALRFVTDPDSGRTMVELLPRFETITYRELWARAGTLATALSAEPAIRPGDRVCVLGFNSVDYTTIDIALIRLGAVSVPLQTSAPVTGLRPIVTETEPTMIAISIDNLGDAVEVLAGHAPARLVVFDYHGKVDTHREAVEAARARLAGSVTIDTLAELIERGRALPATPIADSADDALALLIYTSGSTGAPKGAMYRESQVMSFWRKSSGWFEPSGYPSITLNFMPMSHVGGRQVLYGTLSNGGTAYYVAKSDLSTLFEDLALVRPTELCFVPRIWDMVFAEFHSEVDRRLVDGADRAAXRWKRR
;
A
#
# COMPACT_ATOMS: atom_id res chain seq x y z
N MET A 1 15.23 31.78 16.82
CA MET A 1 14.48 31.22 15.69
C MET A 1 15.02 31.86 14.40
N SER A 2 15.45 31.07 13.46
CA SER A 2 16.00 31.59 12.20
C SER A 2 14.90 32.20 11.32
N ILE A 3 15.29 32.99 10.31
CA ILE A 3 14.32 33.53 9.32
C ILE A 3 13.57 32.38 8.62
N ASN A 4 14.25 31.26 8.38
CA ASN A 4 13.63 30.11 7.75
C ASN A 4 12.60 29.44 8.70
N ASP A 5 12.90 29.37 9.99
CA ASP A 5 11.94 28.84 10.98
C ASP A 5 10.67 29.69 11.02
N GLN A 6 10.81 31.02 10.99
CA GLN A 6 9.66 31.93 10.97
C GLN A 6 8.80 31.76 9.72
N ARG A 7 9.45 31.57 8.56
CA ARG A 7 8.75 31.35 7.30
C ARG A 7 8.00 30.02 7.32
N LEU A 8 8.64 28.97 7.84
CA LEU A 8 8.03 27.66 7.98
C LEU A 8 6.80 27.72 8.91
N THR A 9 6.97 28.34 10.08
CA THR A 9 5.87 28.49 11.04
C THR A 9 4.66 29.19 10.39
N ARG A 10 4.90 30.31 9.73
CA ARG A 10 3.84 31.06 9.05
C ARG A 10 3.17 30.21 7.95
N ARG A 11 3.97 29.50 7.16
CA ARG A 11 3.43 28.66 6.11
C ARG A 11 2.54 27.53 6.67
N VAL A 12 2.95 26.95 7.78
CA VAL A 12 2.19 25.88 8.46
C VAL A 12 0.87 26.46 9.01
N GLU A 13 0.91 27.64 9.63
CA GLU A 13 -0.29 28.32 10.12
C GLU A 13 -1.29 28.62 8.97
N ASP A 14 -0.76 29.12 7.85
CA ASP A 14 -1.57 29.40 6.66
C ASP A 14 -2.23 28.11 6.13
N LEU A 15 -1.49 26.99 6.11
CA LEU A 15 -2.02 25.70 5.66
C LEU A 15 -3.11 25.19 6.59
N TYR A 16 -2.93 25.29 7.91
CA TYR A 16 -3.98 24.89 8.84
C TYR A 16 -5.28 25.71 8.64
N ALA A 17 -5.14 26.98 8.28
CA ALA A 17 -6.29 27.87 8.09
C ALA A 17 -6.98 27.68 6.73
N SER A 18 -6.24 27.24 5.69
CA SER A 18 -6.73 27.29 4.31
C SER A 18 -6.83 25.94 3.61
N ASP A 19 -6.22 24.88 4.16
CA ASP A 19 -6.17 23.56 3.50
C ASP A 19 -6.77 22.50 4.44
N ALA A 20 -8.01 22.09 4.13
CA ALA A 20 -8.75 21.11 4.95
C ALA A 20 -8.07 19.73 4.95
N GLN A 21 -7.43 19.35 3.84
CA GLN A 21 -6.70 18.09 3.75
C GLN A 21 -5.51 18.10 4.73
N PHE A 22 -4.76 19.20 4.74
CA PHE A 22 -3.64 19.37 5.64
C PHE A 22 -4.11 19.32 7.12
N ALA A 23 -5.13 20.09 7.45
CA ALA A 23 -5.64 20.14 8.82
C ALA A 23 -6.15 18.77 9.31
N ALA A 24 -6.84 18.02 8.45
CA ALA A 24 -7.40 16.70 8.77
C ALA A 24 -6.32 15.64 9.00
N ALA A 25 -5.09 15.84 8.52
CA ALA A 25 -4.00 14.85 8.63
C ALA A 25 -3.12 15.07 9.88
N SER A 26 -3.58 15.88 10.85
CA SER A 26 -2.80 16.20 12.05
C SER A 26 -2.66 15.02 13.01
N PRO A 27 -1.48 14.76 13.56
CA PRO A 27 -1.32 13.69 14.55
C PRO A 27 -2.10 14.00 15.84
N ASN A 28 -2.52 12.94 16.53
CA ASN A 28 -3.21 13.03 17.82
C ASN A 28 -2.30 12.43 18.90
N GLU A 29 -1.87 13.24 19.82
CA GLU A 29 -0.92 12.83 20.87
C GLU A 29 -1.45 11.70 21.74
N ALA A 30 -2.75 11.70 22.07
CA ALA A 30 -3.33 10.63 22.90
C ALA A 30 -3.26 9.27 22.19
N ILE A 31 -3.49 9.25 20.88
CA ILE A 31 -3.37 8.01 20.10
C ILE A 31 -1.90 7.56 20.04
N THR A 32 -0.98 8.51 19.77
CA THR A 32 0.45 8.22 19.75
C THR A 32 0.90 7.59 21.08
N GLN A 33 0.51 8.19 22.19
CA GLN A 33 0.85 7.70 23.52
C GLN A 33 0.25 6.31 23.79
N ALA A 34 -0.99 6.09 23.34
CA ALA A 34 -1.68 4.80 23.54
C ALA A 34 -0.99 3.65 22.81
N ILE A 35 -0.58 3.87 21.55
CA ILE A 35 0.05 2.81 20.75
C ILE A 35 1.50 2.53 21.20
N ASP A 36 2.13 3.46 21.93
CA ASP A 36 3.49 3.27 22.44
C ASP A 36 3.53 2.55 23.80
N GLN A 37 2.37 2.24 24.40
CA GLN A 37 2.33 1.56 25.70
C GLN A 37 2.93 0.14 25.59
N PRO A 38 3.68 -0.30 26.62
CA PRO A 38 4.17 -1.68 26.68
C PRO A 38 3.01 -2.68 26.69
N GLY A 39 3.22 -3.84 26.11
CA GLY A 39 2.25 -4.95 26.12
C GLY A 39 1.14 -4.84 25.09
N VAL A 40 1.10 -3.78 24.30
CA VAL A 40 0.16 -3.68 23.17
C VAL A 40 0.63 -4.63 22.07
N ALA A 41 -0.24 -5.54 21.63
CA ALA A 41 0.05 -6.46 20.53
C ALA A 41 -0.20 -5.79 19.18
N LEU A 42 0.42 -6.29 18.11
CA LEU A 42 0.33 -5.67 16.78
C LEU A 42 -1.12 -5.51 16.29
N PRO A 43 -2.01 -6.51 16.33
CA PRO A 43 -3.38 -6.29 15.86
C PRO A 43 -4.15 -5.26 16.69
N GLN A 44 -3.92 -5.22 18.01
CA GLN A 44 -4.55 -4.24 18.90
C GLN A 44 -4.03 -2.82 18.61
N LEU A 45 -2.73 -2.68 18.38
CA LEU A 45 -2.14 -1.38 18.00
C LEU A 45 -2.82 -0.83 16.75
N ILE A 46 -2.97 -1.66 15.71
CA ILE A 46 -3.61 -1.24 14.46
C ILE A 46 -5.06 -0.86 14.71
N ARG A 47 -5.79 -1.66 15.52
CA ARG A 47 -7.18 -1.31 15.89
C ARG A 47 -7.25 0.07 16.53
N MET A 48 -6.35 0.36 17.47
CA MET A 48 -6.33 1.66 18.17
C MET A 48 -6.13 2.82 17.18
N VAL A 49 -5.24 2.65 16.21
CA VAL A 49 -5.03 3.64 15.14
C VAL A 49 -6.31 3.81 14.30
N MET A 50 -6.87 2.69 13.84
CA MET A 50 -8.04 2.72 12.95
C MET A 50 -9.28 3.31 13.62
N GLU A 51 -9.51 2.99 14.89
CA GLU A 51 -10.63 3.53 15.66
C GLU A 51 -10.37 4.98 16.09
N GLY A 52 -9.12 5.30 16.45
CA GLY A 52 -8.75 6.64 16.89
C GLY A 52 -8.88 7.70 15.81
N TYR A 53 -8.62 7.33 14.56
CA TYR A 53 -8.72 8.24 13.41
C TYR A 53 -9.89 7.90 12.47
N ALA A 54 -10.91 7.21 12.98
CA ALA A 54 -11.96 6.53 12.22
C ALA A 54 -12.53 7.31 11.03
N ASP A 55 -12.83 8.59 11.22
CA ASP A 55 -13.55 9.39 10.22
C ASP A 55 -12.63 10.17 9.27
N ARG A 56 -11.31 10.01 9.43
CA ARG A 56 -10.34 10.68 8.56
C ARG A 56 -10.07 9.86 7.29
N PRO A 57 -9.67 10.50 6.18
CA PRO A 57 -9.18 9.76 5.02
C PRO A 57 -7.87 9.03 5.37
N ALA A 58 -7.83 7.74 5.09
CA ALA A 58 -6.67 6.89 5.38
C ALA A 58 -5.85 6.63 4.12
N LEU A 59 -6.49 6.11 3.08
CA LEU A 59 -5.82 5.72 1.84
C LEU A 59 -6.49 6.40 0.65
N GLY A 60 -5.67 6.82 -0.32
CA GLY A 60 -6.17 7.42 -1.55
C GLY A 60 -5.57 6.78 -2.79
N GLN A 61 -6.40 6.62 -3.82
CA GLN A 61 -5.94 6.18 -5.14
C GLN A 61 -6.70 6.95 -6.21
N ARG A 62 -6.15 6.96 -7.43
CA ARG A 62 -6.74 7.71 -8.53
C ARG A 62 -8.16 7.22 -8.80
N ALA A 63 -9.06 8.14 -8.96
CA ALA A 63 -10.43 7.85 -9.37
C ALA A 63 -10.43 7.26 -10.79
N LEU A 64 -11.36 6.36 -11.03
CA LEU A 64 -11.45 5.60 -12.27
C LEU A 64 -12.74 5.90 -13.02
N ARG A 65 -12.68 5.85 -14.33
CA ARG A 65 -13.84 5.87 -15.21
C ARG A 65 -13.77 4.65 -16.12
N PHE A 66 -14.89 3.98 -16.31
CA PHE A 66 -14.99 2.84 -17.22
C PHE A 66 -15.53 3.35 -18.55
N VAL A 67 -14.76 3.14 -19.61
CA VAL A 67 -15.06 3.68 -20.94
C VAL A 67 -15.18 2.49 -21.91
N THR A 68 -16.30 2.45 -22.63
CA THR A 68 -16.50 1.43 -23.65
C THR A 68 -16.13 2.03 -25.02
N ASP A 69 -15.16 1.42 -25.65
CA ASP A 69 -14.71 1.77 -27.00
C ASP A 69 -15.86 1.49 -27.99
N PRO A 70 -16.35 2.50 -28.72
CA PRO A 70 -17.50 2.30 -29.63
C PRO A 70 -17.20 1.35 -30.81
N ASP A 71 -15.94 1.23 -31.20
CA ASP A 71 -15.58 0.39 -32.36
C ASP A 71 -15.46 -1.08 -31.99
N SER A 72 -14.83 -1.39 -30.85
CA SER A 72 -14.61 -2.78 -30.42
C SER A 72 -15.65 -3.27 -29.43
N GLY A 73 -16.43 -2.37 -28.81
CA GLY A 73 -17.37 -2.69 -27.74
C GLY A 73 -16.70 -3.06 -26.41
N ARG A 74 -15.38 -2.97 -26.32
CA ARG A 74 -14.62 -3.36 -25.13
C ARG A 74 -14.56 -2.24 -24.11
N THR A 75 -14.72 -2.61 -22.85
CA THR A 75 -14.65 -1.65 -21.73
C THR A 75 -13.24 -1.71 -21.10
N MET A 76 -12.66 -0.53 -20.95
CA MET A 76 -11.35 -0.34 -20.32
C MET A 76 -11.45 0.69 -19.19
N VAL A 77 -10.40 0.78 -18.38
CA VAL A 77 -10.33 1.76 -17.29
C VAL A 77 -9.52 2.98 -17.73
N GLU A 78 -9.95 4.15 -17.30
CA GLU A 78 -9.28 5.42 -17.53
C GLU A 78 -9.09 6.14 -16.21
N LEU A 79 -7.88 6.68 -15.96
CA LEU A 79 -7.59 7.44 -14.74
C LEU A 79 -8.17 8.86 -14.85
N LEU A 80 -8.88 9.27 -13.82
CA LEU A 80 -9.37 10.66 -13.72
C LEU A 80 -8.33 11.53 -13.00
N PRO A 81 -8.26 12.85 -13.28
CA PRO A 81 -7.28 13.74 -12.63
C PRO A 81 -7.73 14.14 -11.22
N ARG A 82 -8.06 13.17 -10.39
CA ARG A 82 -8.42 13.37 -8.97
C ARG A 82 -8.24 12.05 -8.23
N PHE A 83 -8.06 12.15 -6.93
CA PHE A 83 -8.00 10.99 -6.04
C PHE A 83 -9.32 10.79 -5.32
N GLU A 84 -9.62 9.54 -5.02
CA GLU A 84 -10.71 9.14 -4.11
C GLU A 84 -10.06 8.49 -2.89
N THR A 85 -10.65 8.73 -1.72
CA THR A 85 -10.11 8.19 -0.47
C THR A 85 -11.11 7.29 0.22
N ILE A 86 -10.58 6.35 1.01
CA ILE A 86 -11.37 5.62 2.00
C ILE A 86 -10.91 6.06 3.39
N THR A 87 -11.84 6.05 4.33
CA THR A 87 -11.55 6.42 5.72
C THR A 87 -10.88 5.26 6.47
N TYR A 88 -10.30 5.59 7.64
CA TYR A 88 -9.75 4.57 8.54
C TYR A 88 -10.83 3.56 8.93
N ARG A 89 -12.04 4.02 9.21
CA ARG A 89 -13.20 3.17 9.54
C ARG A 89 -13.51 2.20 8.39
N GLU A 90 -13.56 2.71 7.16
CA GLU A 90 -13.85 1.90 5.99
C GLU A 90 -12.73 0.88 5.73
N LEU A 91 -11.48 1.28 5.85
CA LEU A 91 -10.32 0.37 5.70
C LEU A 91 -10.39 -0.75 6.74
N TRP A 92 -10.62 -0.39 8.01
CA TRP A 92 -10.70 -1.38 9.11
C TRP A 92 -11.86 -2.35 8.93
N ALA A 93 -13.04 -1.85 8.53
CA ALA A 93 -14.20 -2.67 8.25
C ALA A 93 -13.96 -3.60 7.06
N ARG A 94 -13.37 -3.08 5.99
CA ARG A 94 -13.05 -3.84 4.78
C ARG A 94 -12.06 -4.97 5.10
N ALA A 95 -10.99 -4.67 5.85
CA ALA A 95 -10.01 -5.67 6.27
C ALA A 95 -10.62 -6.72 7.21
N GLY A 96 -11.54 -6.30 8.10
CA GLY A 96 -12.25 -7.21 8.98
C GLY A 96 -13.17 -8.17 8.23
N THR A 97 -13.90 -7.65 7.25
CA THR A 97 -14.77 -8.47 6.39
C THR A 97 -13.95 -9.48 5.58
N LEU A 98 -12.81 -9.03 5.04
CA LEU A 98 -11.90 -9.93 4.33
C LEU A 98 -11.34 -11.01 5.26
N ALA A 99 -10.90 -10.63 6.46
CA ALA A 99 -10.39 -11.59 7.45
C ALA A 99 -11.46 -12.65 7.79
N THR A 100 -12.73 -12.22 7.92
CA THR A 100 -13.85 -13.13 8.16
C THR A 100 -14.01 -14.13 7.01
N ALA A 101 -13.93 -13.68 5.75
CA ALA A 101 -14.01 -14.59 4.60
C ALA A 101 -12.83 -15.57 4.55
N LEU A 102 -11.64 -15.07 4.91
CA LEU A 102 -10.41 -15.88 4.88
C LEU A 102 -10.32 -16.87 6.05
N SER A 103 -11.07 -16.66 7.14
CA SER A 103 -11.14 -17.62 8.26
C SER A 103 -12.09 -18.78 7.97
N ALA A 104 -12.91 -18.69 6.91
CA ALA A 104 -13.74 -19.80 6.43
C ALA A 104 -12.93 -20.71 5.49
N GLU A 105 -13.32 -22.00 5.42
CA GLU A 105 -12.56 -22.98 4.63
C GLU A 105 -12.48 -22.65 3.13
N PRO A 106 -11.32 -22.80 2.51
CA PRO A 106 -10.02 -23.17 3.11
C PRO A 106 -9.47 -22.02 3.95
N ALA A 107 -9.36 -22.26 5.26
CA ALA A 107 -9.12 -21.22 6.26
C ALA A 107 -7.65 -20.79 6.34
N ILE A 108 -7.43 -19.51 6.51
CA ILE A 108 -6.13 -18.96 6.90
C ILE A 108 -6.10 -18.93 8.44
N ARG A 109 -5.07 -19.49 9.02
CA ARG A 109 -4.89 -19.63 10.47
C ARG A 109 -3.65 -18.87 10.93
N PRO A 110 -3.55 -18.54 12.23
CA PRO A 110 -2.33 -17.91 12.73
C PRO A 110 -1.08 -18.71 12.35
N GLY A 111 -0.07 -18.01 11.84
CA GLY A 111 1.19 -18.60 11.39
C GLY A 111 1.19 -19.10 9.95
N ASP A 112 0.05 -19.16 9.27
CA ASP A 112 0.00 -19.50 7.84
C ASP A 112 0.70 -18.41 7.02
N ARG A 113 1.49 -18.84 6.03
CA ARG A 113 2.18 -17.92 5.11
C ARG A 113 1.25 -17.59 3.95
N VAL A 114 1.17 -16.30 3.63
CA VAL A 114 0.40 -15.79 2.49
C VAL A 114 1.32 -14.94 1.62
N CYS A 115 1.55 -15.38 0.39
CA CYS A 115 2.31 -14.58 -0.57
C CYS A 115 1.42 -13.50 -1.18
N VAL A 116 1.97 -12.30 -1.38
CA VAL A 116 1.24 -11.19 -2.01
C VAL A 116 2.09 -10.61 -3.15
N LEU A 117 1.59 -10.67 -4.37
CA LEU A 117 2.28 -10.18 -5.57
C LEU A 117 1.45 -9.07 -6.22
N GLY A 118 1.93 -7.85 -6.17
CA GLY A 118 1.25 -6.71 -6.77
C GLY A 118 1.88 -5.39 -6.38
N PHE A 119 1.48 -4.32 -7.05
CA PHE A 119 1.88 -2.97 -6.72
C PHE A 119 1.01 -2.44 -5.56
N ASN A 120 1.46 -1.36 -4.95
CA ASN A 120 0.77 -0.74 -3.81
C ASN A 120 -0.63 -0.25 -4.21
N SER A 121 -1.63 -0.60 -3.43
CA SER A 121 -3.01 -0.19 -3.67
C SER A 121 -3.83 -0.28 -2.38
N VAL A 122 -5.05 0.23 -2.44
CA VAL A 122 -6.03 0.07 -1.35
C VAL A 122 -6.30 -1.42 -1.11
N ASP A 123 -6.42 -2.21 -2.17
CA ASP A 123 -6.66 -3.66 -2.05
C ASP A 123 -5.47 -4.36 -1.38
N TYR A 124 -4.23 -4.04 -1.80
CA TYR A 124 -3.03 -4.61 -1.18
C TYR A 124 -3.01 -4.34 0.33
N THR A 125 -3.24 -3.09 0.71
CA THR A 125 -3.21 -2.70 2.14
C THR A 125 -4.35 -3.35 2.91
N THR A 126 -5.53 -3.50 2.30
CA THR A 126 -6.64 -4.24 2.89
C THR A 126 -6.24 -5.69 3.20
N ILE A 127 -5.57 -6.35 2.24
CA ILE A 127 -5.09 -7.73 2.41
C ILE A 127 -4.07 -7.78 3.55
N ASP A 128 -3.08 -6.90 3.55
CA ASP A 128 -2.01 -6.91 4.56
C ASP A 128 -2.57 -6.73 5.98
N ILE A 129 -3.52 -5.80 6.16
CA ILE A 129 -4.18 -5.59 7.47
C ILE A 129 -5.06 -6.80 7.85
N ALA A 130 -5.74 -7.41 6.88
CA ALA A 130 -6.55 -8.62 7.14
C ALA A 130 -5.67 -9.78 7.63
N LEU A 131 -4.48 -9.95 7.02
CA LEU A 131 -3.53 -10.99 7.45
C LEU A 131 -3.04 -10.75 8.88
N ILE A 132 -2.73 -9.50 9.21
CA ILE A 132 -2.33 -9.14 10.58
C ILE A 132 -3.47 -9.47 11.56
N ARG A 133 -4.73 -9.16 11.19
CA ARG A 133 -5.91 -9.48 12.05
C ARG A 133 -6.04 -10.97 12.30
N LEU A 134 -5.59 -11.80 11.36
CA LEU A 134 -5.65 -13.28 11.48
C LEU A 134 -4.41 -13.90 12.11
N GLY A 135 -3.36 -13.10 12.37
CA GLY A 135 -2.08 -13.62 12.86
C GLY A 135 -1.32 -14.41 11.80
N ALA A 136 -1.63 -14.16 10.53
CA ALA A 136 -0.96 -14.81 9.40
C ALA A 136 0.35 -14.10 9.06
N VAL A 137 1.26 -14.80 8.39
CA VAL A 137 2.57 -14.27 7.98
C VAL A 137 2.48 -13.75 6.55
N SER A 138 2.66 -12.45 6.38
CA SER A 138 2.71 -11.82 5.05
C SER A 138 4.06 -12.13 4.38
N VAL A 139 4.04 -12.55 3.11
CA VAL A 139 5.24 -12.79 2.29
C VAL A 139 5.09 -11.95 1.01
N PRO A 140 5.46 -10.66 1.07
CA PRO A 140 5.37 -9.79 -0.11
C PRO A 140 6.40 -10.19 -1.15
N LEU A 141 5.93 -10.42 -2.38
CA LEU A 141 6.77 -10.76 -3.53
C LEU A 141 7.07 -9.51 -4.36
N GLN A 142 8.27 -9.46 -4.94
CA GLN A 142 8.70 -8.30 -5.74
C GLN A 142 8.15 -8.40 -7.16
N THR A 143 7.35 -7.45 -7.58
CA THR A 143 6.77 -7.41 -8.93
C THR A 143 7.81 -7.25 -10.04
N SER A 144 8.99 -6.71 -9.70
CA SER A 144 10.10 -6.57 -10.66
C SER A 144 10.95 -7.84 -10.78
N ALA A 145 10.72 -8.85 -9.94
CA ALA A 145 11.49 -10.10 -10.00
C ALA A 145 10.90 -11.01 -11.10
N PRO A 146 11.77 -11.68 -11.87
CA PRO A 146 11.28 -12.69 -12.82
C PRO A 146 10.66 -13.87 -12.09
N VAL A 147 9.79 -14.61 -12.77
CA VAL A 147 9.10 -15.79 -12.20
C VAL A 147 10.11 -16.80 -11.62
N THR A 148 11.26 -16.96 -12.30
CA THR A 148 12.33 -17.87 -11.84
C THR A 148 12.89 -17.47 -10.47
N GLY A 149 12.81 -16.18 -10.11
CA GLY A 149 13.20 -15.69 -8.79
C GLY A 149 12.09 -15.79 -7.74
N LEU A 150 10.83 -15.78 -8.18
CA LEU A 150 9.68 -15.87 -7.27
C LEU A 150 9.36 -17.32 -6.88
N ARG A 151 9.51 -18.26 -7.81
CA ARG A 151 9.17 -19.67 -7.59
C ARG A 151 9.90 -20.29 -6.38
N PRO A 152 11.22 -20.08 -6.20
CA PRO A 152 11.90 -20.61 -4.99
C PRO A 152 11.31 -20.08 -3.68
N ILE A 153 10.85 -18.81 -3.67
CA ILE A 153 10.23 -18.22 -2.48
C ILE A 153 8.91 -18.93 -2.17
N VAL A 154 8.08 -19.13 -3.20
CA VAL A 154 6.78 -19.81 -3.07
C VAL A 154 7.00 -21.26 -2.61
N THR A 155 8.01 -21.95 -3.19
CA THR A 155 8.32 -23.32 -2.81
C THR A 155 8.80 -23.42 -1.35
N GLU A 156 9.66 -22.47 -0.93
CA GLU A 156 10.21 -22.47 0.44
C GLU A 156 9.15 -22.11 1.48
N THR A 157 8.27 -21.15 1.17
CA THR A 157 7.29 -20.67 2.15
C THR A 157 6.03 -21.52 2.20
N GLU A 158 5.77 -22.34 1.16
CA GLU A 158 4.58 -23.19 1.08
C GLU A 158 3.32 -22.43 1.51
N PRO A 159 2.96 -21.35 0.80
CA PRO A 159 1.86 -20.50 1.27
C PRO A 159 0.51 -21.22 1.19
N THR A 160 -0.34 -20.99 2.19
CA THR A 160 -1.73 -21.44 2.19
C THR A 160 -2.55 -20.71 1.14
N MET A 161 -2.19 -19.45 0.89
CA MET A 161 -2.86 -18.58 -0.09
C MET A 161 -1.81 -17.71 -0.81
N ILE A 162 -2.10 -17.41 -2.07
CA ILE A 162 -1.38 -16.37 -2.80
C ILE A 162 -2.40 -15.32 -3.23
N ALA A 163 -2.15 -14.05 -2.95
CA ALA A 163 -2.89 -12.90 -3.47
C ALA A 163 -2.08 -12.30 -4.61
N ILE A 164 -2.68 -12.13 -5.78
CA ILE A 164 -2.02 -11.62 -6.98
C ILE A 164 -2.85 -10.47 -7.56
N SER A 165 -2.22 -9.34 -7.87
CA SER A 165 -2.90 -8.27 -8.58
C SER A 165 -3.26 -8.71 -10.01
N ILE A 166 -4.31 -8.13 -10.54
CA ILE A 166 -4.77 -8.46 -11.91
C ILE A 166 -3.64 -8.27 -12.94
N ASP A 167 -2.78 -7.27 -12.74
CA ASP A 167 -1.66 -6.98 -13.65
C ASP A 167 -0.59 -8.08 -13.66
N ASN A 168 -0.49 -8.86 -12.57
CA ASN A 168 0.49 -9.94 -12.43
C ASN A 168 -0.13 -11.33 -12.60
N LEU A 169 -1.43 -11.42 -12.89
CA LEU A 169 -2.15 -12.70 -12.93
C LEU A 169 -1.62 -13.65 -14.03
N GLY A 170 -1.12 -13.08 -15.12
CA GLY A 170 -0.53 -13.88 -16.22
C GLY A 170 0.62 -14.77 -15.76
N ASP A 171 1.38 -14.33 -14.75
CA ASP A 171 2.51 -15.08 -14.19
C ASP A 171 2.08 -16.15 -13.19
N ALA A 172 0.82 -16.14 -12.74
CA ALA A 172 0.35 -16.97 -11.62
C ALA A 172 0.65 -18.47 -11.84
N VAL A 173 0.36 -19.00 -13.02
CA VAL A 173 0.54 -20.43 -13.32
C VAL A 173 2.00 -20.84 -13.13
N GLU A 174 2.93 -20.02 -13.61
CA GLU A 174 4.37 -20.33 -13.52
C GLU A 174 4.90 -20.12 -12.10
N VAL A 175 4.40 -19.10 -11.39
CA VAL A 175 4.75 -18.87 -10.00
C VAL A 175 4.30 -20.05 -9.12
N LEU A 176 3.13 -20.62 -9.41
CA LEU A 176 2.57 -21.74 -8.66
C LEU A 176 3.20 -23.11 -8.99
N ALA A 177 4.02 -23.17 -10.03
CA ALA A 177 4.69 -24.43 -10.41
C ALA A 177 5.67 -24.86 -9.30
N GLY A 178 5.36 -25.92 -8.58
CA GLY A 178 6.15 -26.39 -7.45
C GLY A 178 5.43 -26.31 -6.12
N HIS A 179 4.43 -25.43 -6.01
CA HIS A 179 3.55 -25.40 -4.85
C HIS A 179 2.22 -24.76 -5.23
N ALA A 180 1.13 -25.48 -5.12
CA ALA A 180 -0.22 -24.98 -5.36
C ALA A 180 -0.89 -24.70 -4.01
N PRO A 181 -1.15 -23.42 -3.69
CA PRO A 181 -1.86 -23.09 -2.45
C PRO A 181 -3.34 -23.53 -2.57
N ALA A 182 -4.03 -23.59 -1.43
CA ALA A 182 -5.46 -23.92 -1.45
C ALA A 182 -6.29 -22.84 -2.16
N ARG A 183 -5.79 -21.57 -2.13
CA ARG A 183 -6.53 -20.42 -2.69
C ARG A 183 -5.60 -19.43 -3.36
N LEU A 184 -6.05 -18.90 -4.50
CA LEU A 184 -5.46 -17.74 -5.17
C LEU A 184 -6.51 -16.63 -5.13
N VAL A 185 -6.12 -15.43 -4.69
CA VAL A 185 -7.00 -14.26 -4.60
C VAL A 185 -6.52 -13.21 -5.59
N VAL A 186 -7.40 -12.79 -6.51
CA VAL A 186 -7.08 -11.73 -7.48
C VAL A 186 -7.58 -10.40 -6.94
N PHE A 187 -6.68 -9.41 -6.84
CA PHE A 187 -7.02 -8.07 -6.35
C PHE A 187 -6.73 -6.99 -7.41
N ASP A 188 -7.14 -5.76 -7.14
CA ASP A 188 -7.17 -4.65 -8.10
C ASP A 188 -7.97 -5.00 -9.37
N TYR A 189 -8.93 -5.89 -9.22
CA TYR A 189 -9.77 -6.41 -10.29
C TYR A 189 -11.02 -5.55 -10.45
N HIS A 190 -11.33 -5.20 -11.68
CA HIS A 190 -12.54 -4.47 -12.01
C HIS A 190 -13.40 -5.31 -12.97
N GLY A 191 -14.53 -5.80 -12.49
CA GLY A 191 -15.41 -6.69 -13.25
C GLY A 191 -16.02 -6.05 -14.51
N LYS A 192 -15.99 -4.72 -14.62
CA LYS A 192 -16.44 -4.01 -15.83
C LYS A 192 -15.41 -4.04 -16.95
N VAL A 193 -14.14 -4.31 -16.63
CA VAL A 193 -13.03 -4.29 -17.61
C VAL A 193 -12.94 -5.66 -18.29
N ASP A 194 -13.05 -5.67 -19.60
CA ASP A 194 -13.07 -6.94 -20.38
C ASP A 194 -11.81 -7.75 -20.20
N THR A 195 -10.64 -7.09 -20.30
CA THR A 195 -9.36 -7.81 -20.15
C THR A 195 -9.21 -8.42 -18.74
N HIS A 196 -9.75 -7.77 -17.72
CA HIS A 196 -9.71 -8.32 -16.36
C HIS A 196 -10.56 -9.59 -16.25
N ARG A 197 -11.78 -9.57 -16.80
CA ARG A 197 -12.66 -10.75 -16.79
C ARG A 197 -12.00 -11.91 -17.54
N GLU A 198 -11.50 -11.63 -18.74
CA GLU A 198 -10.84 -12.63 -19.59
C GLU A 198 -9.65 -13.27 -18.87
N ALA A 199 -8.82 -12.46 -18.20
CA ALA A 199 -7.64 -12.94 -17.47
C ALA A 199 -8.05 -13.86 -16.30
N VAL A 200 -9.08 -13.48 -15.55
CA VAL A 200 -9.57 -14.31 -14.42
C VAL A 200 -10.17 -15.61 -14.94
N GLU A 201 -10.96 -15.56 -16.01
CA GLU A 201 -11.56 -16.75 -16.62
C GLU A 201 -10.48 -17.70 -17.16
N ALA A 202 -9.46 -17.16 -17.81
CA ALA A 202 -8.33 -17.95 -18.31
C ALA A 202 -7.56 -18.61 -17.16
N ALA A 203 -7.32 -17.87 -16.07
CA ALA A 203 -6.65 -18.44 -14.89
C ALA A 203 -7.49 -19.55 -14.25
N ARG A 204 -8.81 -19.34 -14.13
CA ARG A 204 -9.74 -20.35 -13.60
C ARG A 204 -9.70 -21.62 -14.45
N ALA A 205 -9.70 -21.49 -15.77
CA ALA A 205 -9.65 -22.61 -16.68
C ALA A 205 -8.33 -23.39 -16.58
N ARG A 206 -7.20 -22.64 -16.51
CA ARG A 206 -5.85 -23.26 -16.48
C ARG A 206 -5.56 -23.97 -15.16
N LEU A 207 -6.11 -23.47 -14.05
CA LEU A 207 -5.84 -23.97 -12.69
C LEU A 207 -7.00 -24.79 -12.13
N ALA A 208 -7.97 -25.13 -12.97
CA ALA A 208 -9.16 -25.87 -12.57
C ALA A 208 -8.79 -27.20 -11.86
N GLY A 209 -9.38 -27.42 -10.69
CA GLY A 209 -9.16 -28.62 -9.90
C GLY A 209 -7.90 -28.62 -9.03
N SER A 210 -7.05 -27.61 -9.16
CA SER A 210 -5.83 -27.54 -8.35
C SER A 210 -5.85 -26.39 -7.33
N VAL A 211 -6.47 -25.25 -7.67
CA VAL A 211 -6.49 -24.06 -6.80
C VAL A 211 -7.87 -23.41 -6.91
N THR A 212 -8.44 -22.99 -5.78
CA THR A 212 -9.65 -22.16 -5.76
C THR A 212 -9.26 -20.72 -6.10
N ILE A 213 -9.90 -20.11 -7.11
CA ILE A 213 -9.62 -18.73 -7.51
C ILE A 213 -10.82 -17.84 -7.18
N ASP A 214 -10.60 -16.88 -6.29
CA ASP A 214 -11.57 -15.86 -5.92
C ASP A 214 -11.02 -14.49 -6.30
N THR A 215 -11.90 -13.53 -6.61
CA THR A 215 -11.52 -12.13 -6.61
C THR A 215 -11.66 -11.58 -5.18
N LEU A 216 -10.92 -10.52 -4.86
CA LEU A 216 -11.02 -9.86 -3.56
C LEU A 216 -12.47 -9.40 -3.30
N ALA A 217 -13.16 -8.90 -4.33
CA ALA A 217 -14.54 -8.45 -4.22
C ALA A 217 -15.49 -9.61 -3.84
N GLU A 218 -15.29 -10.80 -4.45
CA GLU A 218 -16.09 -11.99 -4.12
C GLU A 218 -15.88 -12.41 -2.66
N LEU A 219 -14.62 -12.36 -2.18
CA LEU A 219 -14.32 -12.67 -0.78
C LEU A 219 -14.97 -11.68 0.18
N ILE A 220 -14.88 -10.39 -0.11
CA ILE A 220 -15.48 -9.36 0.74
C ILE A 220 -17.00 -9.56 0.80
N GLU A 221 -17.64 -9.82 -0.34
CA GLU A 221 -19.08 -10.06 -0.37
C GLU A 221 -19.45 -11.29 0.46
N ARG A 222 -18.67 -12.35 0.35
CA ARG A 222 -18.86 -13.57 1.15
C ARG A 222 -18.69 -13.30 2.65
N GLY A 223 -17.67 -12.51 3.01
CA GLY A 223 -17.40 -12.16 4.41
C GLY A 223 -18.52 -11.36 5.07
N ARG A 224 -19.25 -10.55 4.30
CA ARG A 224 -20.40 -9.80 4.82
C ARG A 224 -21.53 -10.70 5.34
N ALA A 225 -21.63 -11.91 4.78
CA ALA A 225 -22.68 -12.86 5.13
C ALA A 225 -22.30 -13.78 6.32
N LEU A 226 -21.08 -13.67 6.83
CA LEU A 226 -20.55 -14.53 7.87
C LEU A 226 -20.44 -13.79 9.21
N PRO A 227 -20.52 -14.50 10.35
CA PRO A 227 -20.25 -13.90 11.67
C PRO A 227 -18.81 -13.38 11.70
N ALA A 228 -18.63 -12.17 12.21
CA ALA A 228 -17.33 -11.50 12.24
C ALA A 228 -16.30 -12.33 13.02
N THR A 229 -15.14 -12.55 12.40
CA THR A 229 -14.03 -13.25 13.05
C THR A 229 -13.34 -12.31 14.04
N PRO A 230 -13.06 -12.76 15.27
CA PRO A 230 -12.30 -11.95 16.21
C PRO A 230 -10.87 -11.72 15.73
N ILE A 231 -10.27 -10.66 16.25
CA ILE A 231 -8.85 -10.37 16.02
C ILE A 231 -8.04 -11.46 16.72
N ALA A 232 -7.02 -11.97 16.04
CA ALA A 232 -6.16 -13.02 16.62
C ALA A 232 -5.48 -12.51 17.89
N ASP A 233 -5.39 -13.38 18.87
CA ASP A 233 -4.57 -13.13 20.06
C ASP A 233 -3.11 -13.32 19.67
N SER A 234 -2.31 -12.29 19.92
CA SER A 234 -0.87 -12.37 19.67
C SER A 234 -0.22 -13.21 20.73
N ALA A 235 0.36 -14.33 20.33
CA ALA A 235 1.15 -15.18 21.22
C ALA A 235 2.63 -14.85 21.04
N ASP A 236 3.30 -14.58 22.14
CA ASP A 236 4.76 -14.59 22.28
C ASP A 236 5.59 -14.05 21.11
N ASP A 237 5.27 -12.83 20.61
CA ASP A 237 6.03 -12.15 19.55
C ASP A 237 6.18 -13.03 18.29
N ALA A 238 5.03 -13.46 17.74
CA ALA A 238 4.97 -14.36 16.60
C ALA A 238 5.60 -13.76 15.32
N LEU A 239 6.02 -14.63 14.41
CA LEU A 239 6.45 -14.21 13.07
C LEU A 239 5.26 -13.59 12.35
N ALA A 240 5.45 -12.41 11.76
CA ALA A 240 4.37 -11.67 11.10
C ALA A 240 4.68 -11.33 9.63
N LEU A 241 5.96 -11.30 9.24
CA LEU A 241 6.34 -10.82 7.91
C LEU A 241 7.66 -11.47 7.49
N LEU A 242 7.75 -11.89 6.21
CA LEU A 242 8.99 -12.38 5.59
C LEU A 242 9.29 -11.50 4.39
N ILE A 243 10.39 -10.76 4.42
CA ILE A 243 10.84 -9.95 3.27
C ILE A 243 12.04 -10.63 2.62
N TYR A 244 11.88 -11.05 1.36
CA TYR A 244 12.94 -11.69 0.61
C TYR A 244 13.80 -10.66 -0.11
N THR A 245 15.11 -10.86 0.00
CA THR A 245 16.11 -10.04 -0.70
C THR A 245 16.97 -10.94 -1.59
N SER A 246 17.54 -10.35 -2.65
CA SER A 246 18.51 -11.06 -3.47
C SER A 246 19.77 -11.31 -2.63
N GLY A 247 20.01 -12.55 -2.29
CA GLY A 247 21.21 -12.92 -1.54
C GLY A 247 22.47 -12.74 -2.37
N SER A 248 23.59 -12.44 -1.71
CA SER A 248 24.91 -12.36 -2.36
C SER A 248 25.32 -13.67 -3.03
N THR A 249 24.70 -14.77 -2.61
CA THR A 249 24.95 -16.12 -3.15
C THR A 249 24.00 -16.49 -4.29
N GLY A 250 23.13 -15.59 -4.70
CA GLY A 250 22.18 -15.80 -5.80
C GLY A 250 20.81 -16.34 -5.38
N ALA A 251 20.72 -17.07 -4.27
CA ALA A 251 19.43 -17.57 -3.77
C ALA A 251 18.73 -16.49 -2.93
N PRO A 252 17.40 -16.30 -3.09
CA PRO A 252 16.68 -15.36 -2.23
C PRO A 252 16.78 -15.76 -0.75
N LYS A 253 16.87 -14.75 0.13
CA LYS A 253 16.94 -14.96 1.58
C LYS A 253 15.80 -14.18 2.24
N GLY A 254 15.00 -14.85 3.07
CA GLY A 254 13.87 -14.28 3.78
C GLY A 254 14.26 -13.69 5.13
N ALA A 255 14.23 -12.37 5.25
CA ALA A 255 14.40 -11.69 6.53
C ALA A 255 13.09 -11.86 7.33
N MET A 256 13.22 -12.37 8.55
CA MET A 256 12.10 -12.69 9.42
C MET A 256 11.78 -11.48 10.33
N TYR A 257 10.55 -10.99 10.25
CA TYR A 257 10.07 -9.88 11.10
C TYR A 257 8.99 -10.42 12.03
N ARG A 258 9.26 -10.34 13.33
CA ARG A 258 8.29 -10.66 14.37
C ARG A 258 7.32 -9.47 14.56
N GLU A 259 6.23 -9.69 15.27
CA GLU A 259 5.24 -8.64 15.54
C GLU A 259 5.86 -7.38 16.13
N SER A 260 6.79 -7.53 17.09
CA SER A 260 7.49 -6.40 17.71
C SER A 260 8.25 -5.56 16.69
N GLN A 261 8.85 -6.20 15.68
CA GLN A 261 9.57 -5.50 14.63
C GLN A 261 8.61 -4.83 13.63
N VAL A 262 7.48 -5.47 13.32
CA VAL A 262 6.44 -4.86 12.46
C VAL A 262 5.80 -3.67 13.18
N MET A 263 5.60 -3.78 14.51
CA MET A 263 5.07 -2.65 15.31
C MET A 263 5.96 -1.41 15.21
N SER A 264 7.28 -1.58 15.02
CA SER A 264 8.17 -0.43 14.86
C SER A 264 7.84 0.43 13.63
N PHE A 265 7.18 -0.15 12.61
CA PHE A 265 6.72 0.62 11.45
C PHE A 265 5.54 1.55 11.79
N TRP A 266 4.80 1.22 12.85
CA TRP A 266 3.64 1.97 13.32
C TRP A 266 3.98 2.94 14.46
N ARG A 267 5.15 2.78 15.10
CA ARG A 267 5.55 3.59 16.24
C ARG A 267 6.54 4.67 15.84
N LYS A 268 6.38 5.84 16.40
CA LYS A 268 7.25 6.99 16.14
C LYS A 268 8.67 6.77 16.62
N SER A 269 8.87 5.89 17.59
CA SER A 269 10.18 5.61 18.19
C SER A 269 11.14 4.83 17.30
N SER A 270 10.74 4.50 16.08
CA SER A 270 11.57 3.67 15.19
C SER A 270 12.84 4.36 14.66
N GLY A 271 12.95 5.68 14.82
CA GLY A 271 14.15 6.44 14.45
C GLY A 271 14.35 6.72 12.97
N TRP A 272 13.50 6.18 12.09
CA TRP A 272 13.61 6.43 10.65
C TRP A 272 12.98 7.73 10.19
N PHE A 273 11.92 8.14 10.88
CA PHE A 273 11.26 9.42 10.64
C PHE A 273 11.06 10.10 11.99
N GLU A 274 11.73 11.23 12.19
CA GLU A 274 11.44 12.05 13.37
C GLU A 274 9.99 12.56 13.24
N PRO A 275 9.18 12.36 14.27
CA PRO A 275 7.83 12.91 14.24
C PRO A 275 7.91 14.42 14.10
N SER A 276 7.52 14.92 12.95
CA SER A 276 7.56 16.36 12.71
C SER A 276 6.55 17.14 13.56
N GLY A 277 5.55 16.43 14.12
CA GLY A 277 4.40 17.05 14.75
C GLY A 277 3.44 17.69 13.74
N TYR A 278 3.76 17.59 12.47
CA TYR A 278 2.96 18.16 11.38
C TYR A 278 2.08 17.08 10.71
N PRO A 279 1.03 17.51 10.02
CA PRO A 279 0.18 16.60 9.25
C PRO A 279 0.97 15.75 8.26
N SER A 280 0.65 14.46 8.16
CA SER A 280 1.35 13.51 7.32
C SER A 280 0.49 13.16 6.10
N ILE A 281 0.89 13.64 4.93
CA ILE A 281 0.27 13.33 3.64
C ILE A 281 1.40 12.82 2.77
N THR A 282 1.31 11.56 2.33
CA THR A 282 2.39 10.92 1.57
C THR A 282 1.89 10.41 0.22
N LEU A 283 2.80 10.36 -0.75
CA LEU A 283 2.55 9.70 -2.04
C LEU A 283 3.48 8.48 -2.10
N ASN A 284 2.89 7.30 -2.06
CA ASN A 284 3.58 6.03 -1.87
C ASN A 284 3.79 5.31 -3.19
N PHE A 285 5.05 5.07 -3.55
CA PHE A 285 5.43 4.26 -4.72
C PHE A 285 6.36 3.12 -4.34
N MET A 286 7.05 3.23 -3.19
CA MET A 286 7.97 2.17 -2.75
C MET A 286 7.18 0.89 -2.44
N PRO A 287 7.58 -0.27 -3.00
CA PRO A 287 6.77 -1.49 -2.87
C PRO A 287 6.67 -1.98 -1.43
N MET A 288 5.56 -2.62 -1.10
CA MET A 288 5.34 -3.28 0.19
C MET A 288 6.26 -4.48 0.40
N SER A 289 6.93 -4.95 -0.65
CA SER A 289 7.99 -5.96 -0.56
C SER A 289 9.32 -5.39 -0.06
N HIS A 290 9.35 -4.09 0.26
CA HIS A 290 10.51 -3.39 0.81
C HIS A 290 10.13 -2.74 2.15
N VAL A 291 11.03 -2.81 3.13
CA VAL A 291 10.82 -2.22 4.47
C VAL A 291 10.43 -0.74 4.38
N GLY A 292 11.12 0.01 3.52
CA GLY A 292 10.84 1.45 3.34
C GLY A 292 9.41 1.74 2.90
N GLY A 293 8.84 0.92 2.02
CA GLY A 293 7.44 1.07 1.60
C GLY A 293 6.48 0.92 2.78
N ARG A 294 6.72 -0.09 3.61
CA ARG A 294 5.90 -0.34 4.81
C ARG A 294 6.07 0.76 5.84
N GLN A 295 7.30 1.24 6.05
CA GLN A 295 7.57 2.31 7.03
C GLN A 295 6.86 3.61 6.65
N VAL A 296 6.91 4.00 5.36
CA VAL A 296 6.22 5.22 4.90
C VAL A 296 4.71 5.06 5.07
N LEU A 297 4.14 3.95 4.60
CA LEU A 297 2.70 3.72 4.67
C LEU A 297 2.20 3.70 6.12
N TYR A 298 2.79 2.82 6.94
CA TYR A 298 2.30 2.61 8.30
C TYR A 298 2.63 3.78 9.23
N GLY A 299 3.76 4.45 8.99
CA GLY A 299 4.09 5.69 9.69
C GLY A 299 3.09 6.79 9.40
N THR A 300 2.67 6.93 8.12
CA THR A 300 1.62 7.89 7.75
C THR A 300 0.31 7.57 8.49
N LEU A 301 -0.12 6.30 8.45
CA LEU A 301 -1.37 5.89 9.09
C LEU A 301 -1.31 6.07 10.61
N SER A 302 -0.22 5.72 11.25
CA SER A 302 -0.11 5.86 12.71
C SER A 302 -0.14 7.31 13.18
N ASN A 303 0.22 8.23 12.28
CA ASN A 303 0.14 9.68 12.52
C ASN A 303 -1.26 10.25 12.24
N GLY A 304 -2.21 9.45 11.79
CA GLY A 304 -3.55 9.92 11.43
C GLY A 304 -3.55 10.68 10.10
N GLY A 305 -2.54 10.43 9.28
CA GLY A 305 -2.36 11.05 7.98
C GLY A 305 -3.08 10.31 6.85
N THR A 306 -2.85 10.74 5.62
CA THR A 306 -3.43 10.13 4.43
C THR A 306 -2.31 9.65 3.51
N ALA A 307 -2.31 8.35 3.20
CA ALA A 307 -1.34 7.75 2.28
C ALA A 307 -1.99 7.57 0.90
N TYR A 308 -1.47 8.26 -0.09
CA TYR A 308 -1.91 8.15 -1.48
C TYR A 308 -0.97 7.20 -2.24
N TYR A 309 -1.49 6.51 -3.24
CA TYR A 309 -0.68 5.61 -4.07
C TYR A 309 -0.47 6.22 -5.45
N VAL A 310 0.78 6.16 -5.94
CA VAL A 310 1.08 6.49 -7.33
C VAL A 310 0.23 5.56 -8.22
N ALA A 311 -0.39 6.14 -9.25
CA ALA A 311 -1.39 5.40 -10.03
C ALA A 311 -0.78 4.31 -10.90
N LYS A 312 0.49 4.44 -11.30
CA LYS A 312 1.15 3.46 -12.18
C LYS A 312 2.53 3.08 -11.67
N SER A 313 2.81 1.79 -11.69
CA SER A 313 4.10 1.23 -11.23
C SER A 313 5.29 1.68 -12.07
N ASP A 314 5.07 2.09 -13.33
CA ASP A 314 6.12 2.62 -14.19
C ASP A 314 6.44 4.11 -13.91
N LEU A 315 5.71 4.71 -12.95
CA LEU A 315 5.84 6.11 -12.51
C LEU A 315 5.52 7.15 -13.59
N SER A 316 4.86 6.74 -14.68
CA SER A 316 4.48 7.67 -15.75
C SER A 316 3.50 8.76 -15.30
N THR A 317 2.78 8.53 -14.19
CA THR A 317 1.86 9.52 -13.62
C THR A 317 2.45 10.29 -12.44
N LEU A 318 3.71 10.06 -12.06
CA LEU A 318 4.29 10.56 -10.80
C LEU A 318 4.10 12.07 -10.61
N PHE A 319 4.42 12.87 -11.63
CA PHE A 319 4.37 14.33 -11.50
C PHE A 319 2.92 14.84 -11.43
N GLU A 320 2.02 14.23 -12.17
CA GLU A 320 0.58 14.53 -12.06
C GLU A 320 0.06 14.16 -10.67
N ASP A 321 0.43 12.98 -10.19
CA ASP A 321 0.03 12.50 -8.86
C ASP A 321 0.56 13.43 -7.75
N LEU A 322 1.83 13.86 -7.85
CA LEU A 322 2.43 14.83 -6.92
C LEU A 322 1.64 16.16 -6.91
N ALA A 323 1.28 16.65 -8.09
CA ALA A 323 0.52 17.90 -8.21
C ALA A 323 -0.89 17.80 -7.60
N LEU A 324 -1.53 16.65 -7.77
CA LEU A 324 -2.88 16.41 -7.25
C LEU A 324 -2.89 16.20 -5.74
N VAL A 325 -1.91 15.44 -5.21
CA VAL A 325 -1.85 15.07 -3.78
C VAL A 325 -1.26 16.19 -2.92
N ARG A 326 -0.25 16.89 -3.43
CA ARG A 326 0.48 17.92 -2.67
C ARG A 326 1.00 17.35 -1.33
N PRO A 327 1.85 16.31 -1.37
CA PRO A 327 2.26 15.64 -0.13
C PRO A 327 3.07 16.57 0.78
N THR A 328 2.97 16.34 2.10
CA THR A 328 3.75 17.05 3.10
C THR A 328 5.10 16.37 3.36
N GLU A 329 5.21 15.10 3.00
CA GLU A 329 6.42 14.30 3.19
C GLU A 329 6.72 13.53 1.91
N LEU A 330 7.98 13.55 1.50
CA LEU A 330 8.46 12.81 0.34
C LEU A 330 9.58 11.86 0.77
N CYS A 331 9.36 10.57 0.61
CA CYS A 331 10.36 9.55 0.87
C CYS A 331 10.64 8.81 -0.43
N PHE A 332 11.69 9.22 -1.12
CA PHE A 332 12.01 8.73 -2.45
C PHE A 332 13.42 8.16 -2.49
N VAL A 333 13.62 7.14 -3.31
CA VAL A 333 14.95 6.62 -3.62
C VAL A 333 15.70 7.60 -4.53
N PRO A 334 17.04 7.56 -4.56
CA PRO A 334 17.84 8.55 -5.32
C PRO A 334 17.39 8.76 -6.76
N ARG A 335 17.07 7.68 -7.49
CA ARG A 335 16.60 7.77 -8.87
C ARG A 335 15.39 8.69 -9.02
N ILE A 336 14.46 8.65 -8.06
CA ILE A 336 13.25 9.49 -8.14
C ILE A 336 13.61 10.95 -7.87
N TRP A 337 14.53 11.18 -6.93
CA TRP A 337 15.02 12.56 -6.70
C TRP A 337 15.70 13.13 -7.95
N ASP A 338 16.46 12.31 -8.69
CA ASP A 338 17.05 12.73 -9.98
C ASP A 338 15.95 13.09 -11.00
N MET A 339 14.86 12.31 -11.06
CA MET A 339 13.72 12.61 -11.94
C MET A 339 13.06 13.95 -11.55
N VAL A 340 12.81 14.15 -10.26
CA VAL A 340 12.21 15.39 -9.73
C VAL A 340 13.12 16.59 -10.04
N PHE A 341 14.43 16.43 -9.84
CA PHE A 341 15.44 17.46 -10.14
C PHE A 341 15.43 17.81 -11.62
N ALA A 342 15.45 16.81 -12.49
CA ALA A 342 15.47 17.01 -13.95
C ALA A 342 14.19 17.74 -14.42
N GLU A 343 13.04 17.31 -13.93
CA GLU A 343 11.74 17.95 -14.27
C GLU A 343 11.72 19.41 -13.80
N PHE A 344 12.18 19.66 -12.57
CA PHE A 344 12.27 21.02 -12.05
C PHE A 344 13.11 21.93 -12.97
N HIS A 345 14.29 21.45 -13.38
CA HIS A 345 15.18 22.24 -14.24
C HIS A 345 14.56 22.46 -15.63
N SER A 346 13.95 21.43 -16.18
CA SER A 346 13.24 21.53 -17.47
C SER A 346 12.15 22.61 -17.43
N GLU A 347 11.35 22.61 -16.36
CA GLU A 347 10.28 23.60 -16.18
C GLU A 347 10.85 25.03 -15.99
N VAL A 348 11.93 25.16 -15.22
CA VAL A 348 12.61 26.44 -15.04
C VAL A 348 13.11 26.97 -16.40
N ASP A 349 13.76 26.12 -17.19
CA ASP A 349 14.28 26.51 -18.51
C ASP A 349 13.15 26.92 -19.47
N ARG A 350 12.05 26.17 -19.46
CA ARG A 350 10.87 26.49 -20.27
C ARG A 350 10.33 27.87 -19.93
N ARG A 351 10.18 28.17 -18.63
CA ARG A 351 9.67 29.48 -18.16
C ARG A 351 10.62 30.63 -18.52
N LEU A 352 11.92 30.36 -18.49
CA LEU A 352 12.92 31.38 -18.86
C LEU A 352 12.86 31.70 -20.38
N VAL A 353 12.67 30.68 -21.21
CA VAL A 353 12.53 30.87 -22.68
C VAL A 353 11.24 31.64 -22.97
N ASP A 354 10.15 31.35 -22.31
CA ASP A 354 8.87 32.03 -22.52
C ASP A 354 8.85 33.45 -21.95
N GLY A 355 9.91 33.88 -21.27
CA GLY A 355 10.00 35.21 -20.68
C GLY A 355 9.00 35.48 -19.55
N ALA A 356 8.38 34.42 -19.08
CA ALA A 356 7.21 34.55 -18.23
C ALA A 356 7.54 34.75 -16.73
N ASP A 357 8.78 34.51 -16.29
CA ASP A 357 9.02 34.55 -14.85
C ASP A 357 10.42 35.01 -14.44
N ARG A 358 10.50 36.27 -14.00
CA ARG A 358 11.74 36.84 -13.41
C ARG A 358 12.15 36.15 -12.12
N ALA A 359 11.27 35.41 -11.47
CA ALA A 359 11.58 34.64 -10.26
C ALA A 359 12.43 33.42 -10.60
N ALA A 360 12.22 32.81 -11.74
CA ALA A 360 13.06 31.70 -12.19
C ALA A 360 14.54 32.06 -12.35
N UNK A 361 14.73 33.04 -12.67
CA UNK A 361 15.98 33.49 -12.81
C UNK A 361 16.74 33.57 -11.60
N ARG A 362 16.12 34.05 -10.63
CA ARG A 362 16.76 34.16 -9.31
C ARG A 362 17.18 32.78 -8.76
N TRP A 363 16.44 31.73 -9.11
CA TRP A 363 16.76 30.37 -8.65
C TRP A 363 18.01 29.80 -9.32
N LYS A 364 18.23 30.07 -10.60
CA LYS A 364 19.43 29.58 -11.30
C LYS A 364 20.75 30.21 -10.79
N ARG A 365 20.67 31.34 -10.08
CA ARG A 365 21.86 32.06 -9.56
C ARG A 365 22.23 31.69 -8.12
N ARG A 366 21.53 30.75 -7.51
CA ARG A 366 21.79 30.26 -6.15
C ARG A 366 22.17 28.77 -6.14
#